data_f2edf50922a41e122ab624141b5cfd43
#
_entry.id   f2edf50922a41e122ab624141b5cfd43
#
_cell.length_a   1.000
_cell.length_b   1.000
_cell.length_c   1.000
_cell.angle_alpha   90.00
_cell.angle_beta   90.00
_cell.angle_gamma   90.00
#
_symmetry.space_group_name_H-M   'P 1'
#
loop_
_entity.id
_entity.type
_entity.pdbx_description
1 polymer ?
#
loop_
_entity_poly.entity_id
_entity_poly.type
_entity_poly.pdbx_seq_one_letter_code
_entity_poly.pdbx_strand_id
1 'polypeptide(L)'
;MENNFLEQYYNLYDEDGRLASKHGKVEFITTMKYIHDYVKPGAKVLEVGAGTGRYSIALSREGYQVQAMELIEHNIEVFKSKLTDNEHIDIKQGNALDLSVYDNNYFDAILILDPMYHLYNEEDKVQVLNEAKRILKKDGYIFVAYCMNEPTIIQWAFADDGNNMLESLSNNMLTDDFACISKPADLFELVRVEDIERLSEKCELTRIKFIGTDMFSNYIKERIEEWSDEVYEIYLKYHFSICERSDVIGLSNHTLDILVK
;
A
#
# COMPACT_ATOMS: atom_id res chain seq x y z
N MET A 1 6.88 16.36 15.32
CA MET A 1 7.36 17.15 14.16
C MET A 1 7.26 16.36 12.85
N GLU A 2 7.44 15.04 12.86
CA GLU A 2 7.34 14.20 11.63
C GLU A 2 5.93 14.12 11.05
N ASN A 3 4.89 14.08 11.88
CA ASN A 3 3.47 14.04 11.43
C ASN A 3 3.03 15.29 10.66
N ASN A 4 3.76 16.42 10.75
CA ASN A 4 3.32 17.67 10.12
C ASN A 4 3.42 17.62 8.57
N PHE A 5 4.41 16.93 7.99
CA PHE A 5 4.53 16.80 6.53
C PHE A 5 3.43 15.91 5.97
N LEU A 6 3.13 14.80 6.65
CA LEU A 6 2.10 13.86 6.27
C LEU A 6 0.70 14.49 6.33
N GLU A 7 0.38 15.18 7.43
CA GLU A 7 -0.88 15.93 7.55
C GLU A 7 -1.05 16.99 6.46
N GLN A 8 0.01 17.78 6.19
CA GLN A 8 -0.03 18.81 5.15
C GLN A 8 -0.28 18.20 3.76
N TYR A 9 0.34 17.06 3.46
CA TYR A 9 0.16 16.37 2.20
C TYR A 9 -1.27 15.87 2.05
N TYR A 10 -1.78 15.06 2.99
CA TYR A 10 -3.10 14.45 2.90
C TYR A 10 -4.26 15.43 3.06
N ASN A 11 -4.04 16.60 3.65
CA ASN A 11 -5.04 17.68 3.66
C ASN A 11 -5.27 18.31 2.27
N LEU A 12 -4.35 18.11 1.32
CA LEU A 12 -4.38 18.71 -0.01
C LEU A 12 -4.49 17.67 -1.13
N TYR A 13 -4.15 16.42 -0.86
CA TYR A 13 -4.06 15.37 -1.87
C TYR A 13 -5.38 14.61 -2.04
N ASP A 14 -5.83 14.49 -3.29
CA ASP A 14 -7.03 13.69 -3.64
C ASP A 14 -6.67 12.23 -3.90
N GLU A 15 -6.54 11.45 -2.82
CA GLU A 15 -6.27 10.02 -2.89
C GLU A 15 -7.39 9.24 -3.61
N ASP A 16 -8.64 9.66 -3.44
CA ASP A 16 -9.78 9.03 -4.12
C ASP A 16 -9.70 9.21 -5.64
N GLY A 17 -9.31 10.40 -6.10
CA GLY A 17 -9.11 10.68 -7.52
C GLY A 17 -8.01 9.82 -8.13
N ARG A 18 -6.90 9.59 -7.43
CA ARG A 18 -5.80 8.74 -7.87
C ARG A 18 -6.27 7.33 -8.21
N LEU A 19 -6.95 6.68 -7.28
CA LEU A 19 -7.45 5.30 -7.45
C LEU A 19 -8.73 5.20 -8.32
N ALA A 20 -9.35 6.31 -8.69
CA ALA A 20 -10.51 6.33 -9.57
C ALA A 20 -10.14 6.34 -11.07
N SER A 21 -8.95 6.80 -11.43
CA SER A 21 -8.42 6.76 -12.80
C SER A 21 -8.29 5.33 -13.32
N LYS A 22 -8.27 5.13 -14.65
CA LYS A 22 -8.14 3.78 -15.23
C LYS A 22 -6.82 3.12 -14.81
N HIS A 23 -5.70 3.85 -14.84
CA HIS A 23 -4.41 3.30 -14.42
C HIS A 23 -4.36 3.01 -12.92
N GLY A 24 -4.87 3.89 -12.06
CA GLY A 24 -4.92 3.69 -10.61
C GLY A 24 -5.84 2.54 -10.18
N LYS A 25 -6.91 2.28 -10.95
CA LYS A 25 -7.77 1.11 -10.70
C LYS A 25 -7.04 -0.22 -10.83
N VAL A 26 -5.95 -0.32 -11.59
CA VAL A 26 -5.19 -1.56 -11.73
C VAL A 26 -4.68 -2.02 -10.35
N GLU A 27 -4.12 -1.11 -9.56
CA GLU A 27 -3.67 -1.37 -8.20
C GLU A 27 -4.82 -1.87 -7.31
N PHE A 28 -5.95 -1.14 -7.32
CA PHE A 28 -7.12 -1.50 -6.51
C PHE A 28 -7.70 -2.87 -6.90
N ILE A 29 -7.91 -3.12 -8.19
CA ILE A 29 -8.45 -4.38 -8.71
C ILE A 29 -7.53 -5.55 -8.36
N THR A 30 -6.22 -5.34 -8.46
CA THR A 30 -5.22 -6.36 -8.14
C THR A 30 -5.22 -6.68 -6.66
N THR A 31 -5.15 -5.68 -5.80
CA THR A 31 -5.17 -5.86 -4.34
C THR A 31 -6.46 -6.57 -3.90
N MET A 32 -7.63 -6.11 -4.36
CA MET A 32 -8.91 -6.74 -4.05
C MET A 32 -8.97 -8.20 -4.51
N LYS A 33 -8.49 -8.50 -5.73
CA LYS A 33 -8.42 -9.89 -6.22
C LYS A 33 -7.66 -10.78 -5.26
N TYR A 34 -6.48 -10.35 -4.81
CA TYR A 34 -5.69 -11.18 -3.88
C TYR A 34 -6.29 -11.24 -2.47
N ILE A 35 -6.96 -10.21 -2.00
CA ILE A 35 -7.75 -10.31 -0.75
C ILE A 35 -8.82 -11.40 -0.91
N HIS A 36 -9.58 -11.41 -1.99
CA HIS A 36 -10.63 -12.40 -2.25
C HIS A 36 -10.10 -13.84 -2.40
N ASP A 37 -8.89 -14.00 -2.94
CA ASP A 37 -8.27 -15.32 -3.11
C ASP A 37 -7.97 -15.99 -1.75
N TYR A 38 -7.69 -15.21 -0.70
CA TYR A 38 -7.26 -15.72 0.61
C TYR A 38 -8.29 -15.52 1.72
N VAL A 39 -9.13 -14.49 1.64
CA VAL A 39 -10.04 -14.10 2.72
C VAL A 39 -11.50 -14.26 2.27
N LYS A 40 -12.31 -14.93 3.07
CA LYS A 40 -13.73 -15.18 2.76
C LYS A 40 -14.61 -14.07 3.33
N PRO A 41 -15.74 -13.72 2.68
CA PRO A 41 -16.77 -12.88 3.28
C PRO A 41 -17.19 -13.36 4.66
N GLY A 42 -17.47 -12.42 5.55
CA GLY A 42 -17.72 -12.70 6.98
C GLY A 42 -16.47 -12.68 7.86
N ALA A 43 -15.26 -12.71 7.27
CA ALA A 43 -14.02 -12.58 8.01
C ALA A 43 -13.89 -11.21 8.69
N LYS A 44 -13.18 -11.17 9.83
CA LYS A 44 -12.80 -9.94 10.53
C LYS A 44 -11.53 -9.37 9.89
N VAL A 45 -11.65 -8.19 9.30
CA VAL A 45 -10.55 -7.49 8.63
C VAL A 45 -10.24 -6.20 9.37
N LEU A 46 -8.95 -5.94 9.61
CA LEU A 46 -8.46 -4.63 10.02
C LEU A 46 -7.69 -3.99 8.86
N GLU A 47 -8.06 -2.79 8.49
CA GLU A 47 -7.23 -1.93 7.64
C GLU A 47 -6.50 -0.92 8.52
N VAL A 48 -5.17 -0.92 8.47
CA VAL A 48 -4.27 0.00 9.17
C VAL A 48 -3.75 1.02 8.16
N GLY A 49 -3.93 2.31 8.45
CA GLY A 49 -3.71 3.39 7.47
C GLY A 49 -4.80 3.37 6.41
N ALA A 50 -6.06 3.43 6.83
CA ALA A 50 -7.19 3.24 5.93
C ALA A 50 -7.44 4.42 4.98
N GLY A 51 -6.73 5.53 5.16
CA GLY A 51 -6.90 6.73 4.37
C GLY A 51 -8.37 7.16 4.33
N THR A 52 -8.88 7.42 3.16
CA THR A 52 -10.29 7.78 2.94
C THR A 52 -11.25 6.59 2.84
N GLY A 53 -10.76 5.36 3.15
CA GLY A 53 -11.58 4.17 3.35
C GLY A 53 -11.95 3.37 2.12
N ARG A 54 -11.20 3.48 1.02
CA ARG A 54 -11.57 2.84 -0.25
C ARG A 54 -11.68 1.32 -0.15
N TYR A 55 -10.69 0.64 0.43
CA TYR A 55 -10.72 -0.81 0.61
C TYR A 55 -11.70 -1.23 1.70
N SER A 56 -11.70 -0.53 2.84
CA SER A 56 -12.63 -0.78 3.95
C SER A 56 -14.09 -0.73 3.51
N ILE A 57 -14.48 0.30 2.75
CA ILE A 57 -15.86 0.43 2.24
C ILE A 57 -16.19 -0.68 1.25
N ALA A 58 -15.28 -0.99 0.32
CA ALA A 58 -15.50 -2.06 -0.65
C ALA A 58 -15.71 -3.41 0.04
N LEU A 59 -14.83 -3.77 0.98
CA LEU A 59 -14.91 -5.01 1.73
C LEU A 59 -16.16 -5.08 2.62
N SER A 60 -16.55 -3.97 3.27
CA SER A 60 -17.77 -3.92 4.06
C SER A 60 -19.03 -4.21 3.20
N ARG A 61 -19.09 -3.64 2.00
CA ARG A 61 -20.18 -3.90 1.03
C ARG A 61 -20.22 -5.34 0.56
N GLU A 62 -19.11 -6.04 0.57
CA GLU A 62 -18.99 -7.45 0.22
C GLU A 62 -19.23 -8.40 1.40
N GLY A 63 -19.57 -7.86 2.59
CA GLY A 63 -19.96 -8.64 3.77
C GLY A 63 -18.82 -9.03 4.69
N TYR A 64 -17.67 -8.38 4.60
CA TYR A 64 -16.61 -8.52 5.61
C TYR A 64 -16.92 -7.69 6.86
N GLN A 65 -16.45 -8.16 8.03
CA GLN A 65 -16.52 -7.42 9.30
C GLN A 65 -15.29 -6.49 9.39
N VAL A 66 -15.42 -5.26 8.93
CA VAL A 66 -14.28 -4.36 8.78
C VAL A 66 -14.14 -3.45 9.99
N GLN A 67 -12.90 -3.35 10.50
CA GLN A 67 -12.44 -2.28 11.36
C GLN A 67 -11.34 -1.50 10.62
N ALA A 68 -11.22 -0.22 10.89
CA ALA A 68 -10.26 0.66 10.25
C ALA A 68 -9.53 1.50 11.30
N MET A 69 -8.23 1.69 11.09
CA MET A 69 -7.41 2.64 11.84
C MET A 69 -6.77 3.61 10.85
N GLU A 70 -6.85 4.90 11.16
CA GLU A 70 -6.26 5.96 10.35
C GLU A 70 -5.61 7.01 11.27
N LEU A 71 -4.45 7.53 10.86
CA LEU A 71 -3.70 8.50 11.63
C LEU A 71 -4.25 9.93 11.44
N ILE A 72 -4.59 10.29 10.21
CA ILE A 72 -4.93 11.65 9.79
C ILE A 72 -6.42 11.91 9.98
N GLU A 73 -6.76 12.90 10.81
CA GLU A 73 -8.16 13.23 11.13
C GLU A 73 -8.96 13.63 9.89
N HIS A 74 -8.37 14.40 8.98
CA HIS A 74 -9.00 14.76 7.72
C HIS A 74 -9.44 13.53 6.90
N ASN A 75 -8.57 12.54 6.77
CA ASN A 75 -8.90 11.29 6.08
C ASN A 75 -10.07 10.57 6.75
N ILE A 76 -10.11 10.54 8.09
CA ILE A 76 -11.22 9.95 8.86
C ILE A 76 -12.53 10.69 8.58
N GLU A 77 -12.51 12.03 8.50
CA GLU A 77 -13.70 12.82 8.17
C GLU A 77 -14.21 12.52 6.77
N VAL A 78 -13.30 12.48 5.77
CA VAL A 78 -13.63 12.09 4.39
C VAL A 78 -14.17 10.66 4.34
N PHE A 79 -13.53 9.72 5.04
CA PHE A 79 -13.99 8.34 5.12
C PHE A 79 -15.41 8.25 5.67
N LYS A 80 -15.68 8.88 6.83
CA LYS A 80 -17.00 8.89 7.45
C LYS A 80 -18.06 9.53 6.55
N SER A 81 -17.70 10.56 5.78
CA SER A 81 -18.63 11.23 4.86
C SER A 81 -19.13 10.35 3.72
N LYS A 82 -18.38 9.27 3.37
CA LYS A 82 -18.71 8.32 2.31
C LYS A 82 -19.55 7.13 2.80
N LEU A 83 -19.66 6.94 4.11
CA LEU A 83 -20.47 5.85 4.66
C LEU A 83 -21.95 6.13 4.49
N THR A 84 -22.70 5.06 4.23
CA THR A 84 -24.15 5.04 4.24
C THR A 84 -24.65 4.11 5.36
N ASP A 85 -25.95 3.97 5.52
CA ASP A 85 -26.53 3.06 6.51
C ASP A 85 -26.21 1.56 6.26
N ASN A 86 -25.59 1.26 5.12
CA ASN A 86 -25.25 -0.12 4.73
C ASN A 86 -23.84 -0.55 5.16
N GLU A 87 -22.94 0.40 5.41
CA GLU A 87 -21.57 0.10 5.84
C GLU A 87 -21.44 0.27 7.35
N HIS A 88 -21.10 -0.82 8.04
CA HIS A 88 -20.85 -0.84 9.50
C HIS A 88 -19.35 -1.03 9.74
N ILE A 89 -18.59 0.07 9.72
CA ILE A 89 -17.14 0.07 9.91
C ILE A 89 -16.81 0.82 11.20
N ASP A 90 -16.09 0.16 12.11
CA ASP A 90 -15.53 0.80 13.30
C ASP A 90 -14.21 1.50 12.93
N ILE A 91 -14.25 2.83 12.87
CA ILE A 91 -13.11 3.67 12.47
C ILE A 91 -12.50 4.31 13.71
N LYS A 92 -11.23 4.03 13.98
CA LYS A 92 -10.46 4.61 15.09
C LYS A 92 -9.33 5.48 14.58
N GLN A 93 -9.12 6.62 15.23
CA GLN A 93 -7.87 7.36 15.04
C GLN A 93 -6.75 6.67 15.81
N GLY A 94 -5.61 6.43 15.15
CA GLY A 94 -4.47 5.75 15.76
C GLY A 94 -3.26 5.67 14.85
N ASN A 95 -2.18 5.16 15.42
CA ASN A 95 -0.90 5.00 14.73
C ASN A 95 -0.61 3.52 14.50
N ALA A 96 -0.14 3.15 13.32
CA ALA A 96 0.25 1.78 12.96
C ALA A 96 1.30 1.18 13.91
N LEU A 97 2.08 2.02 14.58
CA LEU A 97 3.08 1.61 15.57
C LEU A 97 2.47 1.11 16.89
N ASP A 98 1.19 1.36 17.15
CA ASP A 98 0.51 0.95 18.37
C ASP A 98 -0.89 0.41 18.06
N LEU A 99 -0.99 -0.92 17.97
CA LEU A 99 -2.25 -1.64 17.81
C LEU A 99 -2.73 -2.27 19.14
N SER A 100 -2.26 -1.77 20.30
CA SER A 100 -2.58 -2.32 21.63
C SER A 100 -4.08 -2.26 21.98
N VAL A 101 -4.83 -1.42 21.30
CA VAL A 101 -6.29 -1.33 21.38
C VAL A 101 -7.02 -2.60 20.89
N TYR A 102 -6.31 -3.48 20.20
CA TYR A 102 -6.83 -4.74 19.67
C TYR A 102 -6.27 -5.95 20.41
N ASP A 103 -7.13 -6.94 20.66
CA ASP A 103 -6.76 -8.19 21.31
C ASP A 103 -5.86 -9.06 20.43
N ASN A 104 -5.04 -9.90 21.06
CA ASN A 104 -4.24 -10.89 20.38
C ASN A 104 -5.13 -11.90 19.62
N ASN A 105 -4.70 -12.31 18.42
CA ASN A 105 -5.37 -13.34 17.62
C ASN A 105 -6.86 -13.04 17.33
N TYR A 106 -7.17 -11.80 17.00
CA TYR A 106 -8.54 -11.33 16.81
C TYR A 106 -8.98 -11.26 15.34
N PHE A 107 -8.10 -10.83 14.44
CA PHE A 107 -8.41 -10.62 13.02
C PHE A 107 -8.07 -11.83 12.15
N ASP A 108 -8.88 -12.07 11.13
CA ASP A 108 -8.64 -13.07 10.07
C ASP A 108 -7.71 -12.51 8.99
N ALA A 109 -7.77 -11.21 8.74
CA ALA A 109 -6.88 -10.51 7.83
C ALA A 109 -6.52 -9.12 8.35
N ILE A 110 -5.30 -8.68 8.05
CA ILE A 110 -4.81 -7.33 8.34
C ILE A 110 -4.27 -6.74 7.05
N LEU A 111 -4.73 -5.57 6.70
CA LEU A 111 -4.30 -4.80 5.54
C LEU A 111 -3.44 -3.63 6.03
N ILE A 112 -2.21 -3.54 5.54
CA ILE A 112 -1.25 -2.46 5.80
C ILE A 112 -0.89 -1.90 4.42
N LEU A 113 -1.80 -1.12 3.82
CA LEU A 113 -1.72 -0.72 2.42
C LEU A 113 -1.12 0.68 2.22
N ASP A 114 -0.88 1.41 3.30
CA ASP A 114 -0.35 2.78 3.31
C ASP A 114 0.85 2.97 4.26
N PRO A 115 0.83 2.52 5.52
CA PRO A 115 1.79 2.95 6.53
C PRO A 115 3.26 2.67 6.22
N MET A 116 3.58 1.57 5.50
CA MET A 116 4.97 1.11 5.36
C MET A 116 5.85 2.08 4.59
N TYR A 117 5.30 2.86 3.69
CA TYR A 117 6.05 3.87 2.93
C TYR A 117 6.03 5.27 3.57
N HIS A 118 5.56 5.36 4.82
CA HIS A 118 5.69 6.54 5.67
C HIS A 118 6.54 6.27 6.92
N LEU A 119 7.21 5.11 6.97
CA LEU A 119 8.13 4.71 8.03
C LEU A 119 9.56 4.66 7.49
N TYR A 120 10.40 5.58 7.95
CA TYR A 120 11.73 5.85 7.38
C TYR A 120 12.86 5.08 8.05
N ASN A 121 12.56 4.27 9.05
CA ASN A 121 13.53 3.39 9.71
C ASN A 121 13.00 1.96 9.78
N GLU A 122 13.93 1.01 9.88
CA GLU A 122 13.59 -0.41 9.89
C GLU A 122 12.89 -0.84 11.18
N GLU A 123 13.25 -0.21 12.31
CA GLU A 123 12.69 -0.52 13.62
C GLU A 123 11.17 -0.29 13.66
N ASP A 124 10.70 0.82 13.12
CA ASP A 124 9.28 1.15 13.05
C ASP A 124 8.53 0.18 12.11
N LYS A 125 9.11 -0.17 10.96
CA LYS A 125 8.54 -1.17 10.05
C LYS A 125 8.39 -2.54 10.72
N VAL A 126 9.43 -2.97 11.45
CA VAL A 126 9.42 -4.21 12.25
C VAL A 126 8.37 -4.15 13.36
N GLN A 127 8.22 -2.99 14.03
CA GLN A 127 7.19 -2.81 15.07
C GLN A 127 5.79 -2.98 14.51
N VAL A 128 5.47 -2.35 13.37
CA VAL A 128 4.16 -2.50 12.70
C VAL A 128 3.88 -3.96 12.35
N LEU A 129 4.85 -4.67 11.75
CA LEU A 129 4.69 -6.07 11.38
C LEU A 129 4.50 -6.98 12.60
N ASN A 130 5.22 -6.73 13.70
CA ASN A 130 5.07 -7.49 14.95
C ASN A 130 3.73 -7.24 15.63
N GLU A 131 3.22 -6.01 15.64
CA GLU A 131 1.88 -5.69 16.11
C GLU A 131 0.81 -6.37 15.26
N ALA A 132 0.93 -6.33 13.94
CA ALA A 132 0.05 -7.06 13.03
C ALA A 132 0.10 -8.57 13.30
N LYS A 133 1.30 -9.15 13.44
CA LYS A 133 1.48 -10.56 13.80
C LYS A 133 0.79 -10.89 15.13
N ARG A 134 0.88 -10.03 16.16
CA ARG A 134 0.27 -10.23 17.47
C ARG A 134 -1.25 -10.34 17.38
N ILE A 135 -1.90 -9.43 16.67
CA ILE A 135 -3.37 -9.35 16.60
C ILE A 135 -3.98 -10.26 15.53
N LEU A 136 -3.17 -10.79 14.59
CA LEU A 136 -3.60 -11.75 13.58
C LEU A 136 -3.94 -13.10 14.22
N LYS A 137 -4.96 -13.82 13.76
CA LYS A 137 -5.22 -15.22 14.08
C LYS A 137 -4.15 -16.12 13.46
N LYS A 138 -4.04 -17.36 13.99
CA LYS A 138 -3.04 -18.34 13.54
C LYS A 138 -3.12 -18.65 12.05
N ASP A 139 -4.33 -18.74 11.49
CA ASP A 139 -4.56 -19.08 10.08
C ASP A 139 -4.95 -17.84 9.26
N GLY A 140 -4.60 -16.63 9.75
CA GLY A 140 -4.89 -15.37 9.10
C GLY A 140 -3.79 -14.91 8.15
N TYR A 141 -4.07 -13.83 7.44
CA TYR A 141 -3.18 -13.22 6.43
C TYR A 141 -2.89 -11.75 6.73
N ILE A 142 -1.65 -11.34 6.48
CA ILE A 142 -1.26 -9.92 6.47
C ILE A 142 -0.98 -9.54 5.01
N PHE A 143 -1.56 -8.45 4.55
CA PHE A 143 -1.35 -7.86 3.25
C PHE A 143 -0.60 -6.55 3.44
N VAL A 144 0.62 -6.46 2.93
CA VAL A 144 1.49 -5.29 3.16
C VAL A 144 1.89 -4.68 1.83
N ALA A 145 1.55 -3.41 1.63
CA ALA A 145 1.98 -2.66 0.45
C ALA A 145 3.29 -1.90 0.70
N TYR A 146 4.09 -1.81 -0.37
CA TYR A 146 5.34 -1.06 -0.40
C TYR A 146 5.45 -0.26 -1.69
N CYS A 147 6.12 0.91 -1.62
CA CYS A 147 6.54 1.68 -2.77
C CYS A 147 7.97 1.29 -3.18
N MET A 148 8.18 1.05 -4.48
CA MET A 148 9.42 0.48 -4.98
C MET A 148 10.39 1.55 -5.49
N ASN A 149 11.68 1.31 -5.27
CA ASN A 149 12.77 2.20 -5.62
C ASN A 149 12.93 2.40 -7.14
N GLU A 150 13.08 1.31 -7.90
CA GLU A 150 13.45 1.36 -9.32
C GLU A 150 12.43 2.11 -10.20
N PRO A 151 11.10 1.90 -10.04
CA PRO A 151 10.11 2.67 -10.78
C PRO A 151 10.20 4.16 -10.54
N THR A 152 10.46 4.57 -9.28
CA THR A 152 10.60 5.99 -8.93
C THR A 152 11.85 6.59 -9.56
N ILE A 153 12.98 5.89 -9.56
CA ILE A 153 14.18 6.31 -10.28
C ILE A 153 13.90 6.53 -11.76
N ILE A 154 13.22 5.57 -12.41
CA ILE A 154 12.95 5.64 -13.85
C ILE A 154 11.94 6.74 -14.19
N GLN A 155 10.85 6.83 -13.43
CA GLN A 155 9.71 7.68 -13.80
C GLN A 155 9.81 9.11 -13.26
N TRP A 156 10.56 9.32 -12.17
CA TRP A 156 10.70 10.63 -11.56
C TRP A 156 12.12 11.19 -11.65
N ALA A 157 13.14 10.43 -11.26
CA ALA A 157 14.50 10.96 -11.21
C ALA A 157 15.06 11.25 -12.61
N PHE A 158 14.70 10.43 -13.61
CA PHE A 158 15.05 10.65 -15.02
C PHE A 158 13.99 11.44 -15.81
N ALA A 159 12.97 12.01 -15.14
CA ALA A 159 12.08 12.98 -15.77
C ALA A 159 12.79 14.31 -16.05
N ASP A 160 12.14 15.21 -16.77
CA ASP A 160 12.61 16.57 -17.07
C ASP A 160 14.07 16.60 -17.61
N ASP A 161 14.34 15.77 -18.63
CA ASP A 161 15.68 15.61 -19.24
C ASP A 161 16.78 15.22 -18.24
N GLY A 162 16.41 14.57 -17.12
CA GLY A 162 17.31 14.11 -16.06
C GLY A 162 17.70 15.19 -15.05
N ASN A 163 17.03 16.33 -15.03
CA ASN A 163 17.32 17.39 -14.07
C ASN A 163 17.04 16.95 -12.64
N ASN A 164 15.96 16.19 -12.41
CA ASN A 164 15.63 15.64 -11.09
C ASN A 164 16.72 14.69 -10.59
N MET A 165 17.36 13.92 -11.48
CA MET A 165 18.48 13.03 -11.13
C MET A 165 19.68 13.85 -10.64
N LEU A 166 20.03 14.93 -11.36
CA LEU A 166 21.15 15.81 -10.96
C LEU A 166 20.87 16.48 -9.60
N GLU A 167 19.65 16.90 -9.37
CA GLU A 167 19.22 17.45 -8.08
C GLU A 167 19.31 16.41 -6.97
N SER A 168 18.79 15.20 -7.20
CA SER A 168 18.85 14.10 -6.23
C SER A 168 20.27 13.75 -5.81
N LEU A 169 21.19 13.69 -6.77
CA LEU A 169 22.61 13.44 -6.49
C LEU A 169 23.24 14.60 -5.71
N SER A 170 22.95 15.85 -6.07
CA SER A 170 23.49 17.02 -5.38
C SER A 170 23.01 17.14 -3.93
N ASN A 171 21.80 16.66 -3.64
CA ASN A 171 21.18 16.68 -2.32
C ASN A 171 21.44 15.40 -1.50
N ASN A 172 22.26 14.47 -2.00
CA ASN A 172 22.54 13.18 -1.37
C ASN A 172 21.25 12.40 -1.04
N MET A 173 20.31 12.36 -1.98
CA MET A 173 19.05 11.61 -1.85
C MET A 173 19.17 10.17 -2.33
N LEU A 174 20.35 9.78 -2.84
CA LEU A 174 20.63 8.45 -3.36
C LEU A 174 21.94 7.91 -2.79
N THR A 175 22.00 6.62 -2.58
CA THR A 175 23.25 5.88 -2.32
C THR A 175 24.08 5.73 -3.59
N ASP A 176 25.30 5.21 -3.48
CA ASP A 176 26.19 4.94 -4.64
C ASP A 176 25.58 3.92 -5.62
N ASP A 177 24.69 3.04 -5.16
CA ASP A 177 23.98 2.04 -5.95
C ASP A 177 22.53 2.45 -6.29
N PHE A 178 22.23 3.76 -6.18
CA PHE A 178 20.94 4.37 -6.50
C PHE A 178 19.75 3.91 -5.65
N ALA A 179 19.97 3.44 -4.43
CA ALA A 179 18.85 3.31 -3.49
C ALA A 179 18.46 4.69 -2.94
N CYS A 180 17.17 4.97 -2.86
CA CYS A 180 16.67 6.24 -2.32
C CYS A 180 16.94 6.33 -0.82
N ILE A 181 17.37 7.51 -0.36
CA ILE A 181 17.55 7.87 1.05
C ILE A 181 16.40 8.79 1.40
N SER A 182 15.29 8.21 1.84
CA SER A 182 14.05 8.94 2.11
C SER A 182 14.05 9.56 3.51
N LYS A 183 13.37 10.69 3.63
CA LYS A 183 13.17 11.45 4.88
C LYS A 183 11.70 11.85 4.98
N PRO A 184 11.19 12.21 6.17
CA PRO A 184 9.78 12.62 6.33
C PRO A 184 9.32 13.73 5.38
N ALA A 185 10.23 14.63 4.96
CA ALA A 185 9.92 15.69 4.00
C ALA A 185 9.73 15.17 2.56
N ASP A 186 10.24 13.97 2.25
CA ASP A 186 10.12 13.35 0.92
C ASP A 186 8.80 12.54 0.80
N LEU A 187 8.06 12.41 1.89
CA LEU A 187 6.77 11.74 2.07
C LEU A 187 6.81 10.22 1.93
N PHE A 188 7.53 9.67 0.95
CA PHE A 188 7.53 8.24 0.65
C PHE A 188 8.89 7.61 0.90
N GLU A 189 8.90 6.55 1.68
CA GLU A 189 10.01 5.63 1.80
C GLU A 189 9.96 4.62 0.67
N LEU A 190 11.05 4.49 -0.06
CA LEU A 190 11.16 3.61 -1.22
C LEU A 190 12.07 2.44 -0.90
N VAL A 191 11.63 1.23 -1.19
CA VAL A 191 12.35 0.01 -0.85
C VAL A 191 12.62 -0.86 -2.08
N ARG A 192 13.55 -1.79 -1.93
CA ARG A 192 13.83 -2.86 -2.90
C ARG A 192 13.26 -4.19 -2.41
N VAL A 193 13.23 -5.18 -3.29
CA VAL A 193 12.70 -6.52 -2.98
C VAL A 193 13.44 -7.14 -1.80
N GLU A 194 14.77 -7.00 -1.75
CA GLU A 194 15.63 -7.51 -0.67
C GLU A 194 15.37 -6.84 0.69
N ASP A 195 14.94 -5.59 0.71
CA ASP A 195 14.55 -4.90 1.95
C ASP A 195 13.27 -5.49 2.53
N ILE A 196 12.30 -5.78 1.65
CA ILE A 196 11.02 -6.40 2.04
C ILE A 196 11.26 -7.84 2.54
N GLU A 197 12.15 -8.59 1.88
CA GLU A 197 12.53 -9.94 2.32
C GLU A 197 13.15 -9.92 3.71
N ARG A 198 14.09 -9.01 3.95
CA ARG A 198 14.73 -8.84 5.25
C ARG A 198 13.73 -8.49 6.36
N LEU A 199 12.72 -7.65 6.09
CA LEU A 199 11.67 -7.30 7.06
C LEU A 199 10.83 -8.52 7.45
N SER A 200 10.37 -9.32 6.49
CA SER A 200 9.57 -10.50 6.75
C SER A 200 10.35 -11.55 7.54
N GLU A 201 11.63 -11.78 7.21
CA GLU A 201 12.53 -12.67 7.95
C GLU A 201 12.74 -12.22 9.40
N LYS A 202 13.03 -10.92 9.63
CA LYS A 202 13.18 -10.36 10.97
C LYS A 202 11.96 -10.54 11.86
N CYS A 203 10.77 -10.46 11.27
CA CYS A 203 9.51 -10.64 11.97
C CYS A 203 9.08 -12.12 12.06
N GLU A 204 9.88 -13.06 11.52
CA GLU A 204 9.53 -14.49 11.44
C GLU A 204 8.12 -14.66 10.82
N LEU A 205 7.87 -13.96 9.72
CA LEU A 205 6.67 -14.08 8.91
C LEU A 205 7.01 -14.86 7.63
N THR A 206 6.09 -15.71 7.20
CA THR A 206 6.27 -16.52 6.00
C THR A 206 5.53 -15.88 4.83
N ARG A 207 6.24 -15.56 3.74
CA ARG A 207 5.65 -15.05 2.50
C ARG A 207 4.90 -16.16 1.76
N ILE A 208 3.63 -15.88 1.46
CA ILE A 208 2.79 -16.75 0.62
C ILE A 208 2.84 -16.29 -0.84
N LYS A 209 2.79 -14.97 -1.06
CA LYS A 209 2.83 -14.35 -2.38
C LYS A 209 3.51 -12.98 -2.31
N PHE A 210 4.15 -12.62 -3.41
CA PHE A 210 4.63 -11.26 -3.65
C PHE A 210 4.14 -10.81 -5.03
N ILE A 211 3.49 -9.66 -5.12
CA ILE A 211 2.71 -9.23 -6.27
C ILE A 211 3.05 -7.78 -6.62
N GLY A 212 3.28 -7.49 -7.89
CA GLY A 212 3.28 -6.12 -8.40
C GLY A 212 1.84 -5.67 -8.63
N THR A 213 1.36 -4.70 -7.88
CA THR A 213 -0.07 -4.34 -7.91
C THR A 213 -0.44 -3.45 -9.08
N ASP A 214 0.47 -2.69 -9.62
CA ASP A 214 0.24 -1.78 -10.75
C ASP A 214 1.19 -2.02 -11.95
N MET A 215 2.28 -2.78 -11.75
CA MET A 215 3.25 -3.16 -12.77
C MET A 215 3.62 -1.98 -13.68
N PHE A 216 3.28 -2.06 -14.95
CA PHE A 216 3.60 -1.03 -15.94
C PHE A 216 2.52 0.03 -16.13
N SER A 217 1.42 0.02 -15.35
CA SER A 217 0.30 0.93 -15.56
C SER A 217 0.69 2.40 -15.39
N ASN A 218 1.56 2.70 -14.43
CA ASN A 218 2.06 4.06 -14.23
C ASN A 218 3.02 4.54 -15.34
N TYR A 219 3.80 3.64 -15.96
CA TYR A 219 4.70 3.99 -17.07
C TYR A 219 3.96 4.45 -18.33
N ILE A 220 2.73 3.98 -18.49
CA ILE A 220 1.89 4.26 -19.68
C ILE A 220 0.53 4.86 -19.29
N LYS A 221 0.44 5.51 -18.13
CA LYS A 221 -0.81 6.02 -17.55
C LYS A 221 -1.64 6.87 -18.51
N GLU A 222 -1.03 7.78 -19.23
CA GLU A 222 -1.71 8.65 -20.18
C GLU A 222 -2.40 7.87 -21.31
N ARG A 223 -1.75 6.80 -21.79
CA ARG A 223 -2.33 5.92 -22.82
C ARG A 223 -3.47 5.09 -22.28
N ILE A 224 -3.35 4.58 -21.04
CA ILE A 224 -4.40 3.77 -20.38
C ILE A 224 -5.70 4.57 -20.23
N GLU A 225 -5.62 5.85 -19.92
CA GLU A 225 -6.81 6.71 -19.79
C GLU A 225 -7.60 6.84 -21.10
N GLU A 226 -6.92 6.75 -22.25
CA GLU A 226 -7.52 6.89 -23.58
C GLU A 226 -8.09 5.57 -24.16
N TRP A 227 -7.77 4.41 -23.54
CA TRP A 227 -8.19 3.11 -24.08
C TRP A 227 -9.70 2.89 -23.96
N SER A 228 -10.25 2.14 -24.95
CA SER A 228 -11.58 1.57 -24.78
C SER A 228 -11.61 0.55 -23.65
N ASP A 229 -12.81 0.27 -23.13
CA ASP A 229 -12.96 -0.72 -22.06
C ASP A 229 -12.50 -2.12 -22.51
N GLU A 230 -12.69 -2.47 -23.79
CA GLU A 230 -12.21 -3.74 -24.35
C GLU A 230 -10.67 -3.85 -24.28
N VAL A 231 -9.95 -2.79 -24.66
CA VAL A 231 -8.47 -2.77 -24.58
C VAL A 231 -8.02 -2.81 -23.12
N TYR A 232 -8.70 -2.09 -22.24
CA TYR A 232 -8.40 -2.10 -20.82
C TYR A 232 -8.57 -3.48 -20.19
N GLU A 233 -9.66 -4.21 -20.53
CA GLU A 233 -9.86 -5.60 -20.08
C GLU A 233 -8.77 -6.56 -20.58
N ILE A 234 -8.28 -6.37 -21.81
CA ILE A 234 -7.14 -7.14 -22.34
C ILE A 234 -5.87 -6.81 -21.53
N TYR A 235 -5.65 -5.53 -21.22
CA TYR A 235 -4.52 -5.11 -20.40
C TYR A 235 -4.57 -5.72 -19.00
N LEU A 236 -5.74 -5.76 -18.35
CA LEU A 236 -5.87 -6.42 -17.04
C LEU A 236 -5.51 -7.91 -17.10
N LYS A 237 -5.91 -8.61 -18.15
CA LYS A 237 -5.52 -10.02 -18.36
C LYS A 237 -4.01 -10.16 -18.53
N TYR A 238 -3.37 -9.28 -19.29
CA TYR A 238 -1.91 -9.23 -19.41
C TYR A 238 -1.27 -8.93 -18.06
N HIS A 239 -1.73 -7.90 -17.34
CA HIS A 239 -1.25 -7.53 -16.01
C HIS A 239 -1.26 -8.73 -15.05
N PHE A 240 -2.38 -9.44 -14.95
CA PHE A 240 -2.49 -10.64 -14.11
C PHE A 240 -1.59 -11.80 -14.57
N SER A 241 -1.16 -11.84 -15.80
CA SER A 241 -0.21 -12.85 -16.29
C SER A 241 1.24 -12.57 -15.87
N ILE A 242 1.54 -11.34 -15.46
CA ILE A 242 2.92 -10.90 -15.13
C ILE A 242 3.10 -10.42 -13.69
N CYS A 243 2.04 -10.08 -12.97
CA CYS A 243 2.12 -9.44 -11.66
C CYS A 243 2.80 -10.29 -10.56
N GLU A 244 2.90 -11.61 -10.73
CA GLU A 244 3.64 -12.52 -9.83
C GLU A 244 5.04 -12.90 -10.36
N ARG A 245 5.49 -12.36 -11.47
CA ARG A 245 6.77 -12.73 -12.08
C ARG A 245 7.93 -12.05 -11.36
N SER A 246 8.80 -12.85 -10.75
CA SER A 246 9.97 -12.38 -9.99
C SER A 246 10.99 -11.60 -10.84
N ASP A 247 11.02 -11.83 -12.17
CA ASP A 247 11.94 -11.14 -13.08
C ASP A 247 11.52 -9.71 -13.44
N VAL A 248 10.30 -9.29 -13.10
CA VAL A 248 9.80 -7.95 -13.41
C VAL A 248 9.10 -7.24 -12.24
N ILE A 249 8.83 -7.93 -11.15
CA ILE A 249 8.01 -7.42 -10.03
C ILE A 249 8.63 -6.17 -9.38
N GLY A 250 9.96 -6.08 -9.31
CA GLY A 250 10.67 -4.91 -8.79
C GLY A 250 10.50 -3.63 -9.62
N LEU A 251 9.86 -3.73 -10.81
CA LEU A 251 9.51 -2.60 -11.67
C LEU A 251 8.07 -2.11 -11.46
N SER A 252 7.30 -2.72 -10.57
CA SER A 252 5.99 -2.20 -10.14
C SER A 252 6.17 -1.02 -9.20
N ASN A 253 5.39 0.06 -9.35
CA ASN A 253 5.47 1.18 -8.41
C ASN A 253 5.04 0.75 -7.01
N HIS A 254 3.97 -0.05 -6.94
CA HIS A 254 3.50 -0.62 -5.70
C HIS A 254 3.56 -2.15 -5.76
N THR A 255 3.91 -2.75 -4.64
CA THR A 255 3.90 -4.20 -4.47
C THR A 255 3.04 -4.58 -3.28
N LEU A 256 2.55 -5.82 -3.27
CA LEU A 256 1.79 -6.40 -2.18
C LEU A 256 2.47 -7.68 -1.71
N ASP A 257 2.90 -7.71 -0.46
CA ASP A 257 3.44 -8.90 0.21
C ASP A 257 2.33 -9.56 1.05
N ILE A 258 2.04 -10.83 0.78
CA ILE A 258 1.03 -11.61 1.52
C ILE A 258 1.77 -12.56 2.45
N LEU A 259 1.57 -12.34 3.76
CA LEU A 259 2.31 -13.00 4.82
C LEU A 259 1.38 -13.78 5.74
N VAL A 260 1.94 -14.84 6.36
CA VAL A 260 1.33 -15.60 7.45
C VAL A 260 2.31 -15.73 8.61
N LYS A 261 1.78 -16.12 9.82
CA LYS A 261 2.62 -16.41 10.99
C LYS A 261 3.46 -17.65 10.80
#